data_66ba6a529b0a6e2bdb482f2419488550
#
_entry.id   66ba6a529b0a6e2bdb482f2419488550
#
_cell.length_a   1.000
_cell.length_b   1.000
_cell.length_c   1.000
_cell.angle_alpha   90.00
_cell.angle_beta   90.00
_cell.angle_gamma   90.00
#
_symmetry.space_group_name_H-M   'P 1'
#
loop_
_entity.id
_entity.type
_entity.pdbx_description
1 polymer ?
#
loop_
_entity_poly.entity_id
_entity_poly.type
_entity_poly.pdbx_seq_one_letter_code
_entity_poly.pdbx_strand_id
1 'polypeptide(L)'
;MADRKGAKRPSIFEVAKLAGVSHQTVSRVINDSPNVSPATREKVELAIAELGYRPSNSARSLASNRTRTIGMIAGGQRFYGPVTALSSIEATARAHTMFVSVAMVHEAECTQLEFDELCGMFMQQGVEASGCVPECPGQQDLSG
;
A
#
# COMPACT_ATOMS: atom_id res chain seq x y z
N MET A 1 26.34 22.32 6.80
CA MET A 1 24.87 22.10 6.57
C MET A 1 24.63 22.05 5.07
N ALA A 2 24.53 20.86 4.51
CA ALA A 2 24.30 20.69 3.07
C ALA A 2 22.80 20.80 2.80
N ASP A 3 22.45 21.85 2.10
CA ASP A 3 21.12 22.14 1.58
C ASP A 3 20.72 21.03 0.58
N ARG A 4 19.98 20.02 1.06
CA ARG A 4 19.33 19.04 0.19
C ARG A 4 18.14 19.71 -0.48
N LYS A 5 18.43 20.53 -1.47
CA LYS A 5 17.46 20.93 -2.48
C LYS A 5 16.86 19.65 -3.05
N GLY A 6 15.62 19.33 -2.66
CA GLY A 6 14.96 18.08 -3.02
C GLY A 6 14.95 17.90 -4.53
N ALA A 7 15.70 16.92 -5.02
CA ALA A 7 15.64 16.51 -6.41
C ALA A 7 14.16 16.19 -6.72
N LYS A 8 13.57 16.98 -7.60
CA LYS A 8 12.17 16.82 -8.02
C LYS A 8 12.02 15.39 -8.55
N ARG A 9 11.18 14.60 -7.89
CA ARG A 9 10.93 13.22 -8.31
C ARG A 9 10.38 13.24 -9.74
N PRO A 10 10.90 12.37 -10.62
CA PRO A 10 10.39 12.28 -11.98
C PRO A 10 8.87 12.08 -11.98
N SER A 11 8.20 12.71 -12.91
CA SER A 11 6.76 12.63 -13.08
C SER A 11 6.38 11.69 -14.21
N ILE A 12 5.15 11.22 -14.26
CA ILE A 12 4.60 10.42 -15.36
C ILE A 12 4.72 11.16 -16.72
N PHE A 13 4.68 12.49 -16.68
CA PHE A 13 4.82 13.32 -17.89
C PHE A 13 6.24 13.30 -18.46
N GLU A 14 7.25 13.22 -17.58
CA GLU A 14 8.65 13.11 -18.00
C GLU A 14 8.92 11.73 -18.62
N VAL A 15 8.35 10.67 -18.06
CA VAL A 15 8.39 9.33 -18.66
C VAL A 15 7.72 9.31 -20.03
N ALA A 16 6.53 9.91 -20.15
CA ALA A 16 5.80 10.00 -21.41
C ALA A 16 6.61 10.73 -22.49
N LYS A 17 7.24 11.84 -22.11
CA LYS A 17 8.11 12.63 -23.00
C LYS A 17 9.32 11.81 -23.47
N LEU A 18 10.00 11.11 -22.57
CA LEU A 18 11.17 10.30 -22.90
C LEU A 18 10.81 9.09 -23.77
N ALA A 19 9.69 8.41 -23.45
CA ALA A 19 9.21 7.26 -24.22
C ALA A 19 8.53 7.63 -25.55
N GLY A 20 8.25 8.93 -25.80
CA GLY A 20 7.57 9.40 -27.01
C GLY A 20 6.10 8.95 -27.10
N VAL A 21 5.41 8.83 -25.96
CA VAL A 21 4.01 8.39 -25.89
C VAL A 21 3.18 9.33 -25.02
N SER A 22 1.86 9.14 -25.00
CA SER A 22 0.99 9.91 -24.09
C SER A 22 1.14 9.43 -22.64
N HIS A 23 0.88 10.32 -21.67
CA HIS A 23 0.86 9.95 -20.26
C HIS A 23 -0.19 8.87 -19.94
N GLN A 24 -1.29 8.80 -20.70
CA GLN A 24 -2.29 7.74 -20.60
C GLN A 24 -1.71 6.38 -21.00
N THR A 25 -0.85 6.35 -22.04
CA THR A 25 -0.17 5.13 -22.46
C THR A 25 0.82 4.67 -21.40
N VAL A 26 1.57 5.58 -20.78
CA VAL A 26 2.44 5.26 -19.63
C VAL A 26 1.62 4.69 -18.48
N SER A 27 0.47 5.31 -18.14
CA SER A 27 -0.42 4.81 -17.10
C SER A 27 -0.94 3.40 -17.40
N ARG A 28 -1.27 3.10 -18.65
CA ARG A 28 -1.71 1.74 -19.06
C ARG A 28 -0.59 0.71 -18.90
N VAL A 29 0.65 1.06 -19.24
CA VAL A 29 1.81 0.18 -19.03
C VAL A 29 2.02 -0.08 -17.54
N ILE A 30 2.01 0.95 -16.70
CA ILE A 30 2.18 0.85 -15.25
C ILE A 30 1.11 -0.02 -14.60
N ASN A 31 -0.11 0.02 -15.12
CA ASN A 31 -1.25 -0.75 -14.62
C ASN A 31 -1.44 -2.10 -15.34
N ASP A 32 -0.44 -2.52 -16.09
CA ASP A 32 -0.39 -3.80 -16.81
C ASP A 32 -1.61 -4.06 -17.73
N SER A 33 -2.06 -3.00 -18.40
CA SER A 33 -3.19 -3.08 -19.33
C SER A 33 -2.84 -3.97 -20.54
N PRO A 34 -3.74 -4.89 -20.94
CA PRO A 34 -3.51 -5.75 -22.10
C PRO A 34 -3.50 -4.99 -23.43
N ASN A 35 -4.06 -3.78 -23.46
CA ASN A 35 -4.23 -2.98 -24.69
C ASN A 35 -3.01 -2.10 -25.03
N VAL A 36 -1.79 -2.57 -24.72
CA VAL A 36 -0.53 -1.87 -25.07
C VAL A 36 0.34 -2.84 -25.84
N SER A 37 0.84 -2.40 -27.00
CA SER A 37 1.73 -3.22 -27.82
C SER A 37 3.04 -3.52 -27.07
N PRO A 38 3.66 -4.71 -27.29
CA PRO A 38 4.94 -5.06 -26.64
C PRO A 38 6.03 -4.03 -26.90
N ALA A 39 6.15 -3.51 -28.11
CA ALA A 39 7.13 -2.49 -28.46
C ALA A 39 6.93 -1.16 -27.71
N THR A 40 5.68 -0.78 -27.46
CA THR A 40 5.35 0.41 -26.66
C THR A 40 5.63 0.19 -25.18
N ARG A 41 5.33 -1.00 -24.67
CA ARG A 41 5.62 -1.39 -23.29
C ARG A 41 7.12 -1.30 -23.01
N GLU A 42 7.95 -1.89 -23.86
CA GLU A 42 9.40 -1.86 -23.74
C GLU A 42 9.96 -0.43 -23.69
N LYS A 43 9.52 0.44 -24.60
CA LYS A 43 9.94 1.86 -24.60
C LYS A 43 9.61 2.58 -23.29
N VAL A 44 8.43 2.33 -22.74
CA VAL A 44 8.00 2.95 -21.47
C VAL A 44 8.80 2.39 -20.31
N GLU A 45 9.04 1.09 -20.26
CA GLU A 45 9.83 0.44 -19.21
C GLU A 45 11.27 0.93 -19.19
N LEU A 46 11.89 1.10 -20.35
CA LEU A 46 13.22 1.70 -20.48
C LEU A 46 13.25 3.14 -19.97
N ALA A 47 12.26 3.95 -20.32
CA ALA A 47 12.15 5.33 -19.83
C ALA A 47 11.93 5.42 -18.32
N ILE A 48 11.15 4.50 -17.76
CA ILE A 48 10.95 4.37 -16.31
C ILE A 48 12.26 4.05 -15.60
N ALA A 49 13.03 3.09 -16.14
CA ALA A 49 14.30 2.68 -15.58
C ALA A 49 15.35 3.81 -15.66
N GLU A 50 15.45 4.49 -16.79
CA GLU A 50 16.39 5.59 -17.03
C GLU A 50 16.14 6.77 -16.09
N LEU A 51 14.88 7.18 -15.92
CA LEU A 51 14.50 8.28 -15.04
C LEU A 51 14.45 7.89 -13.55
N GLY A 52 14.52 6.60 -13.22
CA GLY A 52 14.27 6.12 -11.87
C GLY A 52 12.86 6.45 -11.39
N TYR A 53 11.89 6.54 -12.31
CA TYR A 53 10.52 6.87 -11.99
C TYR A 53 9.89 5.75 -11.15
N ARG A 54 9.29 6.14 -10.02
CA ARG A 54 8.50 5.23 -9.20
C ARG A 54 7.06 5.75 -9.12
N PRO A 55 6.09 4.99 -9.63
CA PRO A 55 4.69 5.38 -9.52
C PRO A 55 4.33 5.61 -8.06
N SER A 56 3.73 6.76 -7.74
CA SER A 56 3.23 6.98 -6.39
C SER A 56 1.96 6.15 -6.18
N ASN A 57 1.85 5.52 -5.01
CA ASN A 57 0.64 4.78 -4.66
C ASN A 57 -0.61 5.67 -4.69
N SER A 58 -0.47 6.93 -4.29
CA SER A 58 -1.56 7.92 -4.34
C SER A 58 -2.09 8.14 -5.76
N ALA A 59 -1.21 8.22 -6.77
CA ALA A 59 -1.63 8.36 -8.16
C ALA A 59 -2.27 7.07 -8.69
N ARG A 60 -1.76 5.92 -8.25
CA ARG A 60 -2.31 4.60 -8.63
C ARG A 60 -3.67 4.37 -7.97
N SER A 61 -3.83 4.70 -6.69
CA SER A 61 -5.09 4.56 -5.96
C SER A 61 -6.17 5.48 -6.50
N LEU A 62 -5.83 6.71 -6.88
CA LEU A 62 -6.75 7.63 -7.56
C LEU A 62 -7.25 7.07 -8.91
N ALA A 63 -6.36 6.45 -9.70
CA ALA A 63 -6.72 5.90 -11.00
C ALA A 63 -7.52 4.60 -10.91
N SER A 64 -7.28 3.77 -9.89
CA SER A 64 -7.93 2.46 -9.72
C SER A 64 -9.05 2.47 -8.69
N ASN A 65 -9.23 3.54 -7.94
CA ASN A 65 -10.07 3.65 -6.74
C ASN A 65 -9.76 2.55 -5.69
N ARG A 66 -8.48 2.09 -5.66
CA ARG A 66 -7.98 1.05 -4.76
C ARG A 66 -6.66 1.46 -4.16
N THR A 67 -6.55 1.41 -2.85
CA THR A 67 -5.32 1.75 -2.12
C THR A 67 -4.34 0.58 -2.03
N ARG A 68 -4.84 -0.63 -2.23
CA ARG A 68 -4.09 -1.89 -2.03
C ARG A 68 -3.45 -1.94 -0.65
N THR A 69 -4.17 -1.49 0.36
CA THR A 69 -3.69 -1.45 1.74
C THR A 69 -4.57 -2.32 2.61
N ILE A 70 -3.94 -3.16 3.41
CA ILE A 70 -4.57 -3.98 4.44
C ILE A 70 -4.27 -3.33 5.79
N GLY A 71 -5.30 -3.12 6.61
CA GLY A 71 -5.17 -2.67 7.99
C GLY A 71 -5.05 -3.86 8.93
N MET A 72 -4.08 -3.80 9.84
CA MET A 72 -3.89 -4.80 10.87
C MET A 72 -3.88 -4.13 12.23
N ILE A 73 -4.72 -4.61 13.14
CA ILE A 73 -4.68 -4.22 14.55
C ILE A 73 -3.97 -5.35 15.31
N ALA A 74 -2.90 -5.02 15.99
CA ALA A 74 -2.11 -5.98 16.75
C ALA A 74 -2.02 -5.51 18.21
N GLY A 75 -2.31 -6.41 19.15
CA GLY A 75 -2.22 -6.17 20.59
C GLY A 75 -1.50 -7.32 21.27
N GLY A 76 -1.04 -7.09 22.50
CA GLY A 76 -0.47 -8.13 23.35
C GLY A 76 0.92 -7.81 23.91
N GLN A 77 1.12 -8.19 25.19
CA GLN A 77 2.41 -8.00 25.88
C GLN A 77 3.48 -9.03 25.49
N ARG A 78 3.13 -10.09 24.78
CA ARG A 78 4.04 -11.18 24.38
C ARG A 78 4.26 -11.17 22.88
N PHE A 79 5.24 -10.40 22.44
CA PHE A 79 5.54 -10.04 21.04
C PHE A 79 5.92 -11.19 20.10
N TYR A 80 6.09 -12.43 20.56
CA TYR A 80 6.60 -13.49 19.64
C TYR A 80 5.58 -13.97 18.61
N GLY A 81 4.35 -14.25 19.00
CA GLY A 81 3.30 -14.72 18.09
C GLY A 81 2.85 -13.66 17.08
N PRO A 82 2.50 -12.44 17.54
CA PRO A 82 2.09 -11.36 16.66
C PRO A 82 3.14 -10.93 15.63
N VAL A 83 4.42 -10.88 16.00
CA VAL A 83 5.51 -10.49 15.09
C VAL A 83 5.68 -11.50 13.96
N THR A 84 5.62 -12.80 14.26
CA THR A 84 5.73 -13.84 13.23
C THR A 84 4.53 -13.81 12.28
N ALA A 85 3.31 -13.62 12.81
CA ALA A 85 2.11 -13.50 12.01
C ALA A 85 2.15 -12.27 11.10
N LEU A 86 2.53 -11.11 11.64
CA LEU A 86 2.69 -9.86 10.88
C LEU A 86 3.74 -9.99 9.79
N SER A 87 4.88 -10.64 10.07
CA SER A 87 5.92 -10.87 9.07
C SER A 87 5.43 -11.74 7.91
N SER A 88 4.65 -12.79 8.21
CA SER A 88 4.07 -13.68 7.19
C SER A 88 3.03 -12.95 6.34
N ILE A 89 2.17 -12.16 6.98
CA ILE A 89 1.15 -11.36 6.31
C ILE A 89 1.81 -10.31 5.41
N GLU A 90 2.83 -9.62 5.92
CA GLU A 90 3.57 -8.60 5.16
C GLU A 90 4.27 -9.20 3.95
N ALA A 91 4.92 -10.37 4.09
CA ALA A 91 5.57 -11.05 3.00
C ALA A 91 4.56 -11.46 1.91
N THR A 92 3.39 -11.97 2.31
CA THR A 92 2.31 -12.32 1.39
C THR A 92 1.71 -11.09 0.71
N ALA A 93 1.43 -10.03 1.47
CA ALA A 93 0.92 -8.78 0.95
C ALA A 93 1.88 -8.17 -0.09
N ARG A 94 3.17 -8.18 0.20
CA ARG A 94 4.23 -7.71 -0.72
C ARG A 94 4.26 -8.51 -2.01
N ALA A 95 4.12 -9.82 -1.95
CA ALA A 95 4.06 -10.68 -3.14
C ALA A 95 2.87 -10.32 -4.05
N HIS A 96 1.78 -9.81 -3.47
CA HIS A 96 0.59 -9.33 -4.19
C HIS A 96 0.57 -7.82 -4.43
N THR A 97 1.71 -7.14 -4.27
CA THR A 97 1.82 -5.67 -4.42
C THR A 97 0.85 -4.88 -3.54
N MET A 98 0.59 -5.40 -2.35
CA MET A 98 -0.24 -4.77 -1.32
C MET A 98 0.65 -4.20 -0.20
N PHE A 99 0.12 -3.24 0.55
CA PHE A 99 0.75 -2.65 1.72
C PHE A 99 0.03 -3.09 2.99
N VAL A 100 0.76 -3.16 4.08
CA VAL A 100 0.19 -3.43 5.40
C VAL A 100 0.38 -2.20 6.28
N SER A 101 -0.73 -1.66 6.77
CA SER A 101 -0.75 -0.61 7.79
C SER A 101 -1.05 -1.26 9.14
N VAL A 102 -0.20 -1.04 10.12
CA VAL A 102 -0.33 -1.70 11.43
C VAL A 102 -0.62 -0.65 12.50
N ALA A 103 -1.69 -0.87 13.26
CA ALA A 103 -1.95 -0.16 14.50
C ALA A 103 -1.66 -1.09 15.67
N MET A 104 -0.83 -0.63 16.62
CA MET A 104 -0.47 -1.38 17.81
C MET A 104 -1.33 -0.87 18.99
N VAL A 105 -2.00 -1.77 19.68
CA VAL A 105 -2.74 -1.48 20.92
C VAL A 105 -2.10 -2.16 22.12
N HIS A 106 -2.11 -1.48 23.25
CA HIS A 106 -1.66 -2.06 24.52
C HIS A 106 -2.82 -2.80 25.17
N GLU A 107 -2.60 -4.07 25.56
CA GLU A 107 -3.65 -4.95 26.11
C GLU A 107 -4.46 -4.36 27.27
N ALA A 108 -3.85 -3.49 28.09
CA ALA A 108 -4.50 -2.89 29.25
C ALA A 108 -5.54 -1.81 28.87
N GLU A 109 -5.56 -1.33 27.65
CA GLU A 109 -6.27 -0.13 27.24
C GLU A 109 -7.16 -0.32 25.99
N CYS A 110 -7.16 -1.51 25.38
CA CYS A 110 -7.97 -1.75 24.18
C CYS A 110 -9.46 -1.86 24.54
N THR A 111 -10.10 -0.71 24.64
CA THR A 111 -11.55 -0.63 24.78
C THR A 111 -12.23 -0.80 23.42
N GLN A 112 -13.51 -1.18 23.41
CA GLN A 112 -14.31 -1.24 22.18
C GLN A 112 -14.27 0.10 21.44
N LEU A 113 -14.26 1.21 22.16
CA LEU A 113 -14.22 2.55 21.60
C LEU A 113 -12.92 2.81 20.82
N GLU A 114 -11.77 2.44 21.39
CA GLU A 114 -10.47 2.59 20.71
C GLU A 114 -10.36 1.68 19.49
N PHE A 115 -10.91 0.47 19.56
CA PHE A 115 -10.96 -0.42 18.41
C PHE A 115 -11.77 0.19 17.27
N ASP A 116 -12.95 0.75 17.58
CA ASP A 116 -13.82 1.40 16.61
C ASP A 116 -13.16 2.66 16.01
N GLU A 117 -12.42 3.43 16.81
CA GLU A 117 -11.64 4.57 16.34
C GLU A 117 -10.53 4.15 15.36
N LEU A 118 -9.78 3.07 15.66
CA LEU A 118 -8.76 2.53 14.80
C LEU A 118 -9.35 2.01 13.48
N CYS A 119 -10.46 1.31 13.55
CA CYS A 119 -11.20 0.89 12.35
C CYS A 119 -11.63 2.09 11.52
N GLY A 120 -12.13 3.16 12.16
CA GLY A 120 -12.50 4.40 11.51
C GLY A 120 -11.32 5.08 10.81
N MET A 121 -10.14 5.11 11.44
CA MET A 121 -8.92 5.63 10.83
C MET A 121 -8.50 4.81 9.59
N PHE A 122 -8.56 3.48 9.67
CA PHE A 122 -8.26 2.62 8.51
C PHE A 122 -9.24 2.85 7.35
N MET A 123 -10.52 3.02 7.64
CA MET A 123 -11.52 3.36 6.63
C MET A 123 -11.23 4.71 5.96
N GLN A 124 -10.82 5.73 6.73
CA GLN A 124 -10.42 7.03 6.18
C GLN A 124 -9.16 6.95 5.31
N GLN A 125 -8.23 6.06 5.63
CA GLN A 125 -7.05 5.78 4.80
C GLN A 125 -7.38 4.96 3.55
N GLY A 126 -8.63 4.51 3.40
CA GLY A 126 -9.07 3.70 2.27
C GLY A 126 -8.55 2.27 2.31
N VAL A 127 -8.35 1.71 3.48
CA VAL A 127 -7.95 0.31 3.66
C VAL A 127 -9.01 -0.62 3.04
N GLU A 128 -8.60 -1.57 2.22
CA GLU A 128 -9.50 -2.47 1.49
C GLU A 128 -9.99 -3.65 2.32
N ALA A 129 -9.19 -4.05 3.30
CA ALA A 129 -9.52 -5.09 4.25
C ALA A 129 -8.83 -4.82 5.58
N SER A 130 -9.49 -5.16 6.67
CA SER A 130 -8.91 -5.08 8.02
C SER A 130 -8.98 -6.43 8.71
N GLY A 131 -7.98 -6.72 9.53
CA GLY A 131 -7.91 -7.94 10.32
C GLY A 131 -7.29 -7.67 11.69
N CYS A 132 -7.61 -8.52 12.65
CA CYS A 132 -6.96 -8.54 13.96
C CYS A 132 -6.03 -9.74 14.05
N VAL A 133 -4.85 -9.53 14.62
CA VAL A 133 -4.02 -10.66 15.08
C VAL A 133 -4.57 -11.07 16.46
N PRO A 134 -4.92 -12.35 16.66
CA PRO A 134 -5.64 -12.79 17.85
C PRO A 134 -4.82 -12.54 19.10
N GLU A 135 -5.46 -11.87 20.02
CA GLU A 135 -5.35 -11.69 21.45
C GLU A 135 -6.03 -10.37 21.91
N CYS A 136 -6.93 -9.80 21.08
CA CYS A 136 -7.79 -8.73 21.57
C CYS A 136 -8.91 -9.35 22.43
N PRO A 137 -9.07 -8.95 23.72
CA PRO A 137 -10.18 -9.36 24.54
C PRO A 137 -11.46 -8.68 24.05
N GLY A 138 -12.21 -9.32 23.20
CA GLY A 138 -13.47 -8.81 22.63
C GLY A 138 -14.08 -9.73 21.58
N GLN A 139 -13.38 -10.77 21.17
CA GLN A 139 -13.81 -11.65 20.09
C GLN A 139 -14.43 -12.97 20.57
N GLN A 140 -14.89 -13.04 21.84
CA GLN A 140 -15.47 -14.28 22.37
C GLN A 140 -16.96 -14.49 22.06
N ASP A 141 -17.67 -13.58 21.41
CA ASP A 141 -19.12 -13.69 21.20
C ASP A 141 -19.63 -13.36 19.79
N LEU A 142 -19.00 -13.92 18.75
CA LEU A 142 -19.61 -13.91 17.40
C LEU A 142 -19.81 -15.31 16.83
N SER A 143 -20.00 -16.32 17.70
CA SER A 143 -20.46 -17.66 17.32
C SER A 143 -21.74 -17.98 18.10
N GLY A 144 -22.84 -17.40 17.63
CA GLY A 144 -24.19 -17.70 18.07
C GLY A 144 -25.11 -17.73 16.86
#